data_2b852ef6b1e45c06abab1b93aecef06c
#
_entry.id   2b852ef6b1e45c06abab1b93aecef06c
#
_cell.length_a   1.000
_cell.length_b   1.000
_cell.length_c   1.000
_cell.angle_alpha   90.00
_cell.angle_beta   90.00
_cell.angle_gamma   90.00
#
_symmetry.space_group_name_H-M   'P 1'
#
loop_
_entity.id
_entity.type
_entity.pdbx_description
1 polymer ?
#
loop_
_entity_poly.entity_id
_entity_poly.type
_entity_poly.pdbx_seq_one_letter_code
_entity_poly.pdbx_strand_id
1 'polypeptide(L)'
;MAAFGQIHRTYRLVASMPILGIMNSQLRRCLTTLTAALISVALPASASSQGTFVAHTVAPDSGEQRHLANIRQLTNGGENAEAYFSADSKRLIFQSTRDGRTCDQQYIMNIDGTGVHRVSNGKGKTTCGYFMDGDRRIFFASSSAVDTACTPRPDPSKGYVWRLDPYDIYTANPDGSNLKRLTRYGVYTAEGVLSPDGKRIVFTSLKDGDLDIYTMNADGTNVKQLTHALGYDGGPWWSPDGTKIVYRAFHPTSPKDIADYKSLLAQRLVRPNKMDLWAMNADGSDQRQITHLGGASFGPSWTPDGKKIVFSSNYHTDPKLGNFDVFLINPDGTGLEQITTNPTFDGFPMFSPDGKKLVWASNRLVKNPHETNVFIADWRN
;
A
#
# COMPACT_ATOMS: atom_id res chain seq x y z
N MET A 1 16.64 -52.47 27.20
CA MET A 1 15.68 -53.03 28.15
C MET A 1 14.38 -52.25 28.03
N ALA A 2 13.40 -52.92 27.48
CA ALA A 2 11.98 -53.01 27.83
C ALA A 2 11.22 -51.65 27.75
N ALA A 3 10.23 -51.46 27.00
CA ALA A 3 9.15 -52.18 26.26
C ALA A 3 7.76 -51.63 26.69
N PHE A 4 6.90 -51.42 25.65
CA PHE A 4 5.43 -51.43 25.64
C PHE A 4 4.66 -50.23 26.25
N GLY A 5 3.62 -49.65 25.62
CA GLY A 5 2.58 -50.29 24.85
C GLY A 5 1.67 -49.29 24.08
N GLN A 6 1.22 -49.75 22.97
CA GLN A 6 0.13 -49.21 22.13
C GLN A 6 -1.25 -49.43 22.79
N ILE A 7 -2.19 -48.51 22.54
CA ILE A 7 -3.61 -48.87 22.49
C ILE A 7 -4.26 -48.17 21.27
N HIS A 8 -4.60 -49.01 20.27
CA HIS A 8 -5.57 -48.75 19.22
C HIS A 8 -7.01 -48.79 19.77
N ARG A 9 -7.85 -47.88 19.31
CA ARG A 9 -9.30 -48.13 19.24
C ARG A 9 -9.88 -47.64 17.92
N THR A 10 -10.14 -48.61 17.08
CA THR A 10 -11.03 -48.63 15.92
C THR A 10 -12.49 -48.62 16.37
N TYR A 11 -13.36 -47.85 15.72
CA TYR A 11 -14.79 -48.15 15.64
C TYR A 11 -15.25 -48.15 14.18
N ARG A 12 -15.97 -49.25 13.88
CA ARG A 12 -16.47 -49.70 12.59
C ARG A 12 -17.75 -48.99 12.20
N LEU A 13 -17.89 -48.87 10.87
CA LEU A 13 -19.14 -48.64 10.13
C LEU A 13 -20.23 -49.70 10.46
N VAL A 14 -21.49 -49.30 10.47
CA VAL A 14 -22.62 -50.17 10.14
C VAL A 14 -23.52 -49.44 9.12
N ALA A 15 -23.62 -50.10 7.97
CA ALA A 15 -24.58 -49.79 6.93
C ALA A 15 -25.81 -50.68 7.10
N SER A 16 -27.00 -50.20 6.85
CA SER A 16 -28.15 -51.05 6.48
C SER A 16 -29.20 -50.27 5.69
N MET A 17 -29.36 -50.63 4.43
CA MET A 17 -30.57 -50.56 3.59
C MET A 17 -31.24 -51.96 3.64
N PRO A 18 -32.42 -52.22 3.02
CA PRO A 18 -33.56 -51.44 2.54
C PRO A 18 -34.92 -52.06 2.91
N ILE A 19 -36.08 -51.49 2.57
CA ILE A 19 -37.29 -52.24 2.22
C ILE A 19 -38.16 -51.49 1.20
N LEU A 20 -38.42 -52.15 0.09
CA LEU A 20 -39.42 -51.87 -0.95
C LEU A 20 -40.83 -52.13 -0.44
N GLY A 21 -41.80 -51.38 -0.90
CA GLY A 21 -43.22 -51.69 -0.77
C GLY A 21 -44.04 -51.03 -1.90
N ILE A 22 -44.60 -51.84 -2.72
CA ILE A 22 -45.25 -51.65 -4.06
C ILE A 22 -46.78 -51.38 -3.87
N MET A 23 -47.32 -50.63 -4.89
CA MET A 23 -48.74 -50.61 -5.36
C MET A 23 -49.70 -49.68 -4.60
N ASN A 24 -50.59 -48.91 -5.24
CA ASN A 24 -51.44 -49.17 -6.41
C ASN A 24 -52.08 -47.91 -6.97
N SER A 25 -52.47 -48.00 -8.19
CA SER A 25 -53.09 -47.10 -9.13
C SER A 25 -54.51 -46.58 -8.82
N GLN A 26 -54.87 -45.56 -9.57
CA GLN A 26 -56.21 -45.05 -9.91
C GLN A 26 -56.84 -43.99 -8.97
N LEU A 27 -56.87 -42.74 -9.39
CA LEU A 27 -58.10 -42.09 -9.80
C LEU A 27 -57.81 -40.76 -10.51
N ARG A 28 -58.42 -40.64 -11.64
CA ARG A 28 -58.37 -39.44 -12.53
C ARG A 28 -59.37 -38.37 -12.10
N ARG A 29 -59.01 -37.10 -12.46
CA ARG A 29 -59.85 -35.95 -12.75
C ARG A 29 -60.32 -35.10 -11.59
N CYS A 30 -59.72 -33.89 -11.45
CA CYS A 30 -60.43 -32.64 -11.76
C CYS A 30 -59.42 -31.50 -11.89
N LEU A 31 -59.48 -30.83 -13.04
CA LEU A 31 -58.81 -29.55 -13.30
C LEU A 31 -59.37 -28.49 -12.40
N THR A 32 -58.50 -27.76 -11.72
CA THR A 32 -58.68 -26.32 -11.55
C THR A 32 -57.30 -25.67 -11.45
N THR A 33 -56.99 -24.93 -12.49
CA THR A 33 -55.84 -24.06 -12.61
C THR A 33 -55.89 -22.95 -11.57
N LEU A 34 -55.04 -23.02 -10.53
CA LEU A 34 -54.71 -21.84 -9.74
C LEU A 34 -53.29 -21.43 -10.16
N THR A 35 -53.22 -20.42 -11.02
CA THR A 35 -51.98 -19.66 -11.29
C THR A 35 -51.66 -18.85 -10.03
N ALA A 36 -50.77 -19.37 -9.18
CA ALA A 36 -50.14 -18.60 -8.14
C ALA A 36 -49.12 -17.66 -8.81
N ALA A 37 -49.49 -16.41 -9.01
CA ALA A 37 -48.53 -15.37 -9.35
C ALA A 37 -47.61 -15.14 -8.15
N LEU A 38 -46.38 -15.69 -8.21
CA LEU A 38 -45.28 -15.31 -7.33
C LEU A 38 -44.89 -13.86 -7.66
N ILE A 39 -45.48 -12.91 -6.95
CA ILE A 39 -44.98 -11.54 -6.90
C ILE A 39 -43.67 -11.61 -6.12
N SER A 40 -42.55 -11.68 -6.83
CA SER A 40 -41.24 -11.42 -6.26
C SER A 40 -41.16 -9.96 -5.92
N VAL A 41 -41.45 -9.63 -4.67
CA VAL A 41 -41.14 -8.33 -4.11
C VAL A 41 -39.61 -8.29 -4.00
N ALA A 42 -38.98 -7.76 -5.02
CA ALA A 42 -37.59 -7.33 -4.93
C ALA A 42 -37.55 -6.19 -3.91
N LEU A 43 -37.17 -6.50 -2.68
CA LEU A 43 -36.77 -5.48 -1.71
C LEU A 43 -35.59 -4.74 -2.36
N PRO A 44 -35.65 -3.41 -2.49
CA PRO A 44 -34.51 -2.66 -2.93
C PRO A 44 -33.40 -2.93 -1.92
N ALA A 45 -32.27 -3.47 -2.37
CA ALA A 45 -31.06 -3.49 -1.57
C ALA A 45 -30.83 -2.06 -1.12
N SER A 46 -30.94 -1.83 0.18
CA SER A 46 -30.59 -0.56 0.80
C SER A 46 -29.12 -0.33 0.51
N ALA A 47 -28.82 0.36 -0.59
CA ALA A 47 -27.53 0.99 -0.75
C ALA A 47 -27.41 1.93 0.46
N SER A 48 -26.63 1.54 1.46
CA SER A 48 -26.20 2.44 2.50
C SER A 48 -25.53 3.59 1.78
N SER A 49 -26.21 4.71 1.64
CA SER A 49 -25.58 5.96 1.26
C SER A 49 -24.59 6.28 2.38
N GLN A 50 -23.33 5.85 2.24
CA GLN A 50 -22.27 6.50 2.99
C GLN A 50 -22.35 7.96 2.56
N GLY A 51 -22.81 8.81 3.49
CA GLY A 51 -22.92 10.24 3.24
C GLY A 51 -21.61 10.71 2.65
N THR A 52 -21.65 11.44 1.56
CA THR A 52 -20.47 12.00 0.89
C THR A 52 -19.66 12.76 1.94
N PHE A 53 -18.49 12.24 2.30
CA PHE A 53 -17.60 12.97 3.20
C PHE A 53 -17.20 14.27 2.49
N VAL A 54 -17.47 15.39 3.12
CA VAL A 54 -17.05 16.70 2.63
C VAL A 54 -15.72 17.02 3.31
N ALA A 55 -14.69 17.25 2.51
CA ALA A 55 -13.38 17.66 3.02
C ALA A 55 -13.53 18.92 3.87
N HIS A 56 -12.97 18.89 5.09
CA HIS A 56 -13.04 20.01 6.01
C HIS A 56 -11.67 20.58 6.31
N THR A 57 -11.61 21.89 6.56
CA THR A 57 -10.38 22.61 6.90
C THR A 57 -9.95 22.26 8.32
N VAL A 58 -8.65 22.06 8.48
CA VAL A 58 -7.98 21.82 9.76
C VAL A 58 -6.97 22.95 10.00
N ALA A 59 -6.95 23.49 11.21
CA ALA A 59 -5.94 24.48 11.54
C ALA A 59 -4.55 23.81 11.61
N PRO A 60 -3.51 24.40 11.00
CA PRO A 60 -2.14 23.92 11.17
C PRO A 60 -1.66 24.18 12.60
N ASP A 61 -0.86 23.27 13.14
CA ASP A 61 -0.16 23.50 14.40
C ASP A 61 0.85 24.66 14.26
N SER A 62 1.28 25.26 15.35
CA SER A 62 2.13 26.45 15.31
C SER A 62 3.44 26.24 14.54
N GLY A 63 4.03 25.04 14.65
CA GLY A 63 5.24 24.65 13.91
C GLY A 63 5.02 24.46 12.41
N GLU A 64 3.79 24.12 12.00
CA GLU A 64 3.43 23.83 10.60
C GLU A 64 3.14 25.08 9.78
N GLN A 65 2.75 26.19 10.43
CA GLN A 65 2.25 27.41 9.79
C GLN A 65 3.28 28.07 8.83
N ARG A 66 4.56 27.76 9.01
CA ARG A 66 5.61 28.24 8.14
C ARG A 66 5.42 27.75 6.69
N HIS A 67 5.09 26.48 6.52
CA HIS A 67 5.02 25.84 5.22
C HIS A 67 3.63 25.39 4.81
N LEU A 68 2.73 25.13 5.77
CA LEU A 68 1.42 24.57 5.50
C LEU A 68 0.31 25.60 5.71
N ALA A 69 -0.57 25.74 4.71
CA ALA A 69 -1.77 26.56 4.79
C ALA A 69 -2.98 25.76 4.27
N ASN A 70 -4.17 26.15 4.71
CA ASN A 70 -5.42 25.57 4.22
C ASN A 70 -5.42 24.03 4.28
N ILE A 71 -4.92 23.47 5.38
CA ILE A 71 -4.89 22.02 5.58
C ILE A 71 -6.33 21.48 5.49
N ARG A 72 -6.56 20.47 4.68
CA ARG A 72 -7.85 19.79 4.54
C ARG A 72 -7.69 18.29 4.69
N GLN A 73 -8.58 17.67 5.44
CA GLN A 73 -8.75 16.23 5.50
C GLN A 73 -9.60 15.80 4.29
N LEU A 74 -9.13 14.86 3.48
CA LEU A 74 -9.80 14.40 2.26
C LEU A 74 -10.53 13.06 2.41
N THR A 75 -10.17 12.26 3.40
CA THR A 75 -10.79 10.96 3.70
C THR A 75 -11.21 10.88 5.16
N ASN A 76 -12.13 9.97 5.48
CA ASN A 76 -12.60 9.76 6.85
C ASN A 76 -12.92 8.28 7.07
N GLY A 77 -12.35 7.70 8.12
CA GLY A 77 -12.52 6.30 8.48
C GLY A 77 -11.73 5.31 7.62
N GLY A 78 -11.37 4.17 8.20
CA GLY A 78 -10.53 3.16 7.59
C GLY A 78 -9.05 3.56 7.52
N GLU A 79 -8.25 2.74 6.85
CA GLU A 79 -6.83 3.02 6.59
C GLU A 79 -6.71 3.60 5.18
N ASN A 80 -6.24 4.85 5.07
CA ASN A 80 -6.05 5.56 3.81
C ASN A 80 -4.62 6.09 3.77
N ALA A 81 -3.83 5.68 2.80
CA ALA A 81 -2.42 6.03 2.72
C ALA A 81 -1.91 6.10 1.27
N GLU A 82 -0.66 6.53 1.13
CA GLU A 82 0.06 6.56 -0.14
C GLU A 82 -0.75 7.27 -1.24
N ALA A 83 -1.17 8.50 -0.95
CA ALA A 83 -1.88 9.33 -1.90
C ALA A 83 -0.90 10.09 -2.80
N TYR A 84 -0.97 9.83 -4.11
CA TYR A 84 -0.04 10.41 -5.09
C TYR A 84 -0.79 11.17 -6.17
N PHE A 85 -0.23 12.33 -6.57
CA PHE A 85 -0.86 13.21 -7.54
C PHE A 85 -0.85 12.67 -8.97
N SER A 86 -1.90 13.02 -9.73
CA SER A 86 -1.90 13.01 -11.18
C SER A 86 -0.96 14.10 -11.75
N ALA A 87 -0.51 13.91 -12.99
CA ALA A 87 0.41 14.87 -13.65
C ALA A 87 -0.20 16.27 -13.78
N ASP A 88 -1.53 16.37 -13.92
CA ASP A 88 -2.27 17.63 -13.98
C ASP A 88 -2.56 18.24 -12.59
N SER A 89 -2.10 17.63 -11.49
CA SER A 89 -2.32 18.04 -10.10
C SER A 89 -3.79 18.12 -9.66
N LYS A 90 -4.73 17.46 -10.37
CA LYS A 90 -6.17 17.56 -10.09
C LYS A 90 -6.76 16.34 -9.40
N ARG A 91 -6.06 15.22 -9.42
CA ARG A 91 -6.51 13.96 -8.83
C ARG A 91 -5.43 13.36 -7.95
N LEU A 92 -5.86 12.46 -7.07
CA LEU A 92 -5.01 11.60 -6.25
C LEU A 92 -5.40 10.15 -6.49
N ILE A 93 -4.40 9.28 -6.61
CA ILE A 93 -4.56 7.83 -6.47
C ILE A 93 -4.06 7.44 -5.08
N PHE A 94 -4.79 6.57 -4.37
CA PHE A 94 -4.45 6.20 -2.99
C PHE A 94 -4.96 4.80 -2.65
N GLN A 95 -4.37 4.18 -1.65
CA GLN A 95 -4.85 2.91 -1.12
C GLN A 95 -5.79 3.12 0.06
N SER A 96 -6.80 2.25 0.20
CA SER A 96 -7.82 2.37 1.23
C SER A 96 -8.50 1.05 1.56
N THR A 97 -8.88 0.88 2.85
CA THR A 97 -9.73 -0.22 3.36
C THR A 97 -11.21 0.14 3.42
N ARG A 98 -11.68 1.08 2.61
CA ARG A 98 -13.10 1.51 2.57
C ARG A 98 -14.04 0.48 1.94
N ASP A 99 -15.34 0.77 1.91
CA ASP A 99 -16.40 -0.04 1.31
C ASP A 99 -16.56 -1.41 1.97
N GLY A 100 -16.37 -1.48 3.30
CA GLY A 100 -16.46 -2.72 4.09
C GLY A 100 -15.35 -3.72 3.82
N ARG A 101 -14.25 -3.29 3.22
CA ARG A 101 -13.10 -4.15 2.91
C ARG A 101 -12.14 -4.23 4.08
N THR A 102 -11.50 -5.37 4.20
CA THR A 102 -10.53 -5.68 5.28
C THR A 102 -9.08 -5.55 4.81
N CYS A 103 -8.85 -5.26 3.53
CA CYS A 103 -7.53 -4.96 2.98
C CYS A 103 -7.58 -3.89 1.90
N ASP A 104 -6.43 -3.27 1.69
CA ASP A 104 -6.28 -2.13 0.81
C ASP A 104 -6.66 -2.44 -0.63
N GLN A 105 -7.38 -1.50 -1.23
CA GLN A 105 -7.65 -1.41 -2.65
C GLN A 105 -7.22 -0.04 -3.17
N GLN A 106 -6.98 0.07 -4.47
CA GLN A 106 -6.65 1.35 -5.10
C GLN A 106 -7.90 2.12 -5.46
N TYR A 107 -7.88 3.40 -5.14
CA TYR A 107 -8.93 4.37 -5.41
C TYR A 107 -8.35 5.63 -6.07
N ILE A 108 -9.18 6.33 -6.83
CA ILE A 108 -8.91 7.68 -7.32
C ILE A 108 -9.94 8.63 -6.73
N MET A 109 -9.51 9.87 -6.45
CA MET A 109 -10.37 10.99 -6.05
C MET A 109 -9.85 12.30 -6.65
N ASN A 110 -10.72 13.31 -6.70
CA ASN A 110 -10.30 14.68 -6.95
C ASN A 110 -9.55 15.27 -5.75
N ILE A 111 -8.70 16.28 -5.94
CA ILE A 111 -7.94 16.93 -4.84
C ILE A 111 -8.82 17.68 -3.83
N ASP A 112 -10.11 17.81 -4.10
CA ASP A 112 -11.10 18.32 -3.14
C ASP A 112 -11.78 17.22 -2.30
N GLY A 113 -11.41 15.93 -2.51
CA GLY A 113 -11.96 14.77 -1.83
C GLY A 113 -13.22 14.19 -2.50
N THR A 114 -13.70 14.78 -3.59
CA THR A 114 -14.87 14.30 -4.34
C THR A 114 -14.51 13.24 -5.37
N GLY A 115 -15.52 12.60 -5.98
CA GLY A 115 -15.32 11.68 -7.11
C GLY A 115 -14.59 10.38 -6.75
N VAL A 116 -14.62 9.96 -5.50
CA VAL A 116 -13.93 8.74 -5.03
C VAL A 116 -14.50 7.51 -5.71
N HIS A 117 -13.64 6.74 -6.37
CA HIS A 117 -14.01 5.46 -6.99
C HIS A 117 -12.84 4.47 -6.96
N ARG A 118 -13.17 3.18 -6.85
CA ARG A 118 -12.18 2.11 -6.87
C ARG A 118 -11.71 1.83 -8.28
N VAL A 119 -10.39 1.61 -8.44
CA VAL A 119 -9.74 1.27 -9.73
C VAL A 119 -9.08 -0.11 -9.74
N SER A 120 -8.90 -0.74 -8.59
CA SER A 120 -8.46 -2.13 -8.51
C SER A 120 -9.63 -3.11 -8.59
N ASN A 121 -9.33 -4.38 -8.88
CA ASN A 121 -10.34 -5.42 -9.13
C ASN A 121 -11.09 -5.94 -7.89
N GLY A 122 -10.71 -5.48 -6.70
CA GLY A 122 -11.31 -5.88 -5.43
C GLY A 122 -10.89 -7.24 -4.90
N LYS A 123 -9.90 -7.89 -5.52
CA LYS A 123 -9.35 -9.18 -5.08
C LYS A 123 -7.97 -9.00 -4.51
N GLY A 124 -7.67 -9.75 -3.43
CA GLY A 124 -6.40 -9.64 -2.72
C GLY A 124 -6.17 -8.26 -2.14
N LYS A 125 -4.91 -7.94 -1.91
CA LYS A 125 -4.44 -6.66 -1.39
C LYS A 125 -3.74 -5.87 -2.50
N THR A 126 -3.84 -4.55 -2.46
CA THR A 126 -3.14 -3.65 -3.39
C THR A 126 -2.35 -2.59 -2.63
N THR A 127 -1.30 -2.05 -3.25
CA THR A 127 -0.47 -0.98 -2.69
C THR A 127 0.18 -0.14 -3.79
N CYS A 128 0.71 1.03 -3.43
CA CYS A 128 1.61 1.85 -4.25
C CYS A 128 1.06 2.13 -5.66
N GLY A 129 -0.11 2.77 -5.73
CA GLY A 129 -0.71 3.19 -7.00
C GLY A 129 -0.07 4.46 -7.53
N TYR A 130 0.07 4.57 -8.87
CA TYR A 130 0.65 5.73 -9.53
C TYR A 130 0.00 6.01 -10.89
N PHE A 131 -0.08 7.28 -11.29
CA PHE A 131 -0.54 7.68 -12.63
C PHE A 131 0.58 7.53 -13.66
N MET A 132 0.22 7.25 -14.91
CA MET A 132 1.16 7.14 -16.03
C MET A 132 0.53 7.62 -17.35
N ASP A 133 1.36 7.78 -18.39
CA ASP A 133 0.94 8.16 -19.74
C ASP A 133 0.12 9.48 -19.79
N GLY A 134 0.51 10.50 -19.01
CA GLY A 134 -0.25 11.75 -18.91
C GLY A 134 -1.65 11.52 -18.35
N ASP A 135 -1.73 10.74 -17.27
CA ASP A 135 -2.95 10.43 -16.52
C ASP A 135 -3.99 9.55 -17.26
N ARG A 136 -3.64 9.02 -18.44
CA ARG A 136 -4.51 8.13 -19.21
C ARG A 136 -4.49 6.69 -18.69
N ARG A 137 -3.47 6.32 -17.95
CA ARG A 137 -3.30 5.00 -17.32
C ARG A 137 -2.83 5.14 -15.88
N ILE A 138 -2.96 4.05 -15.15
CA ILE A 138 -2.41 3.88 -13.80
C ILE A 138 -1.61 2.58 -13.74
N PHE A 139 -0.71 2.48 -12.77
CA PHE A 139 -0.19 1.19 -12.33
C PHE A 139 -0.24 1.09 -10.81
N PHE A 140 -0.22 -0.14 -10.29
CA PHE A 140 -0.23 -0.44 -8.86
C PHE A 140 0.25 -1.88 -8.63
N ALA A 141 0.66 -2.17 -7.41
CA ALA A 141 0.97 -3.53 -7.00
C ALA A 141 -0.27 -4.27 -6.48
N SER A 142 -0.42 -5.56 -6.80
CA SER A 142 -1.55 -6.39 -6.34
C SER A 142 -1.14 -7.83 -6.11
N SER A 143 -1.66 -8.44 -5.02
CA SER A 143 -1.49 -9.87 -4.73
C SER A 143 -2.48 -10.75 -5.49
N SER A 144 -3.45 -10.18 -6.20
CA SER A 144 -4.65 -10.86 -6.72
C SER A 144 -4.40 -12.06 -7.65
N ALA A 145 -3.19 -12.18 -8.23
CA ALA A 145 -2.83 -13.34 -9.05
C ALA A 145 -2.30 -14.54 -8.25
N VAL A 146 -1.84 -14.31 -7.03
CA VAL A 146 -1.28 -15.35 -6.14
C VAL A 146 -2.21 -15.62 -4.97
N ASP A 147 -2.75 -14.55 -4.37
CA ASP A 147 -3.69 -14.64 -3.26
C ASP A 147 -4.82 -13.61 -3.47
N THR A 148 -6.04 -14.10 -3.53
CA THR A 148 -7.25 -13.28 -3.69
C THR A 148 -7.88 -12.87 -2.37
N ALA A 149 -7.39 -13.43 -1.25
CA ALA A 149 -7.84 -13.12 0.10
C ALA A 149 -7.06 -11.93 0.70
N CYS A 150 -7.58 -11.40 1.80
CA CYS A 150 -6.86 -10.46 2.63
C CYS A 150 -5.99 -11.23 3.63
N THR A 151 -4.68 -11.14 3.48
CA THR A 151 -3.75 -11.75 4.42
C THR A 151 -3.89 -11.14 5.82
N PRO A 152 -3.91 -11.94 6.89
CA PRO A 152 -3.95 -11.42 8.26
C PRO A 152 -2.73 -10.54 8.59
N ARG A 153 -2.89 -9.63 9.53
CA ARG A 153 -1.75 -8.88 10.08
C ARG A 153 -0.70 -9.83 10.66
N PRO A 154 0.59 -9.47 10.63
CA PRO A 154 1.63 -10.26 11.29
C PRO A 154 1.35 -10.48 12.78
N ASP A 155 1.91 -11.55 13.34
CA ASP A 155 1.84 -11.85 14.78
C ASP A 155 2.46 -10.70 15.59
N PRO A 156 1.70 -10.06 16.53
CA PRO A 156 2.19 -8.96 17.35
C PRO A 156 3.39 -9.30 18.23
N SER A 157 3.61 -10.59 18.57
CA SER A 157 4.76 -11.04 19.36
C SER A 157 6.12 -10.76 18.69
N LYS A 158 6.12 -10.56 17.36
CA LYS A 158 7.30 -10.19 16.57
C LYS A 158 7.66 -8.69 16.67
N GLY A 159 6.85 -7.90 17.37
CA GLY A 159 6.92 -6.45 17.34
C GLY A 159 6.41 -5.88 16.02
N TYR A 160 6.79 -4.62 15.73
CA TYR A 160 6.39 -3.98 14.49
C TYR A 160 7.19 -4.53 13.31
N VAL A 161 6.49 -5.25 12.43
CA VAL A 161 7.04 -5.82 11.19
C VAL A 161 6.07 -5.63 10.03
N TRP A 162 6.60 -5.45 8.83
CA TRP A 162 5.82 -5.45 7.59
C TRP A 162 5.79 -6.83 6.97
N ARG A 163 4.62 -7.20 6.42
CA ARG A 163 4.47 -8.40 5.60
C ARG A 163 4.84 -8.10 4.16
N LEU A 164 5.63 -8.97 3.57
CA LEU A 164 6.01 -8.96 2.16
C LEU A 164 5.03 -9.86 1.39
N ASP A 165 3.83 -9.33 1.13
CA ASP A 165 2.82 -10.04 0.35
C ASP A 165 3.31 -10.27 -1.09
N PRO A 166 2.89 -11.37 -1.76
CA PRO A 166 3.35 -11.71 -3.10
C PRO A 166 2.67 -10.82 -4.15
N TYR A 167 3.06 -9.56 -4.16
CA TYR A 167 2.58 -8.60 -5.15
C TYR A 167 3.22 -8.79 -6.52
N ASP A 168 2.48 -8.41 -7.53
CA ASP A 168 2.96 -8.12 -8.87
C ASP A 168 2.48 -6.74 -9.30
N ILE A 169 3.19 -6.11 -10.24
CA ILE A 169 2.82 -4.81 -10.79
C ILE A 169 1.82 -5.00 -11.91
N TYR A 170 0.75 -4.23 -11.88
CA TYR A 170 -0.32 -4.18 -12.87
C TYR A 170 -0.47 -2.79 -13.43
N THR A 171 -0.97 -2.68 -14.65
CA THR A 171 -1.46 -1.43 -15.24
C THR A 171 -2.94 -1.54 -15.55
N ALA A 172 -3.65 -0.40 -15.50
CA ALA A 172 -5.05 -0.31 -15.88
C ALA A 172 -5.37 1.10 -16.41
N ASN A 173 -6.58 1.28 -16.92
CA ASN A 173 -7.15 2.60 -17.12
C ASN A 173 -7.58 3.22 -15.77
N PRO A 174 -7.75 4.54 -15.64
CA PRO A 174 -8.20 5.19 -14.39
C PRO A 174 -9.62 4.80 -13.94
N ASP A 175 -10.41 4.16 -14.78
CA ASP A 175 -11.71 3.55 -14.45
C ASP A 175 -11.60 2.08 -13.98
N GLY A 176 -10.38 1.54 -13.91
CA GLY A 176 -10.09 0.14 -13.54
C GLY A 176 -10.19 -0.86 -14.69
N SER A 177 -10.60 -0.44 -15.88
CA SER A 177 -10.64 -1.31 -17.07
C SER A 177 -9.25 -1.59 -17.63
N ASN A 178 -9.15 -2.54 -18.59
CA ASN A 178 -7.89 -2.93 -19.26
C ASN A 178 -6.76 -3.33 -18.28
N LEU A 179 -7.11 -4.01 -17.19
CA LEU A 179 -6.14 -4.51 -16.20
C LEU A 179 -5.16 -5.49 -16.87
N LYS A 180 -3.87 -5.15 -16.84
CA LYS A 180 -2.79 -5.96 -17.39
C LYS A 180 -1.70 -6.18 -16.33
N ARG A 181 -1.30 -7.43 -16.10
CA ARG A 181 -0.19 -7.82 -15.23
C ARG A 181 1.14 -7.63 -15.95
N LEU A 182 2.07 -6.85 -15.39
CA LEU A 182 3.41 -6.59 -15.95
C LEU A 182 4.45 -7.59 -15.44
N THR A 183 4.45 -7.88 -14.13
CA THR A 183 5.41 -8.80 -13.50
C THR A 183 4.74 -10.13 -13.13
N ARG A 184 5.55 -11.22 -12.98
CA ARG A 184 5.05 -12.56 -12.65
C ARG A 184 6.07 -13.33 -11.80
N TYR A 185 6.54 -12.71 -10.71
CA TYR A 185 7.57 -13.32 -9.87
C TYR A 185 6.99 -14.14 -8.71
N GLY A 186 5.72 -13.89 -8.30
CA GLY A 186 5.08 -14.60 -7.19
C GLY A 186 5.67 -14.31 -5.83
N VAL A 187 6.46 -13.24 -5.72
CA VAL A 187 7.07 -12.73 -4.50
C VAL A 187 6.75 -11.24 -4.35
N TYR A 188 7.15 -10.62 -3.24
CA TYR A 188 6.99 -9.18 -3.07
C TYR A 188 7.61 -8.43 -4.26
N THR A 189 6.78 -7.68 -4.99
CA THR A 189 7.17 -6.82 -6.11
C THR A 189 6.24 -5.62 -6.12
N ALA A 190 6.68 -4.51 -5.55
CA ALA A 190 5.84 -3.35 -5.26
C ALA A 190 6.65 -2.04 -5.28
N GLU A 191 6.08 -0.97 -4.74
CA GLU A 191 6.71 0.34 -4.56
C GLU A 191 7.20 0.95 -5.89
N GLY A 192 6.42 0.71 -6.96
CA GLY A 192 6.78 1.20 -8.29
C GLY A 192 6.57 2.70 -8.42
N VAL A 193 7.51 3.39 -9.10
CA VAL A 193 7.42 4.81 -9.47
C VAL A 193 7.86 5.00 -10.91
N LEU A 194 7.07 5.74 -11.70
CA LEU A 194 7.36 6.03 -13.10
C LEU A 194 8.47 7.09 -13.21
N SER A 195 9.41 6.90 -14.12
CA SER A 195 10.41 7.93 -14.44
C SER A 195 9.74 9.19 -15.06
N PRO A 196 10.32 10.38 -14.89
CA PRO A 196 9.73 11.62 -15.40
C PRO A 196 9.48 11.62 -16.91
N ASP A 197 10.28 10.87 -17.68
CA ASP A 197 10.12 10.71 -19.13
C ASP A 197 9.04 9.65 -19.50
N GLY A 198 8.42 9.00 -18.52
CA GLY A 198 7.38 7.98 -18.70
C GLY A 198 7.84 6.64 -19.24
N LYS A 199 9.16 6.41 -19.41
CA LYS A 199 9.67 5.21 -20.10
C LYS A 199 10.05 4.07 -19.21
N ARG A 200 10.36 4.33 -17.92
CA ARG A 200 10.84 3.33 -16.97
C ARG A 200 10.01 3.34 -15.69
N ILE A 201 9.94 2.19 -15.05
CA ILE A 201 9.42 2.03 -13.68
C ILE A 201 10.61 1.58 -12.82
N VAL A 202 10.89 2.30 -11.72
CA VAL A 202 11.74 1.81 -10.62
C VAL A 202 10.84 1.14 -9.59
N PHE A 203 11.27 0.03 -8.99
CA PHE A 203 10.44 -0.74 -8.06
C PHE A 203 11.29 -1.59 -7.11
N THR A 204 10.69 -2.06 -6.02
CA THR A 204 11.30 -3.00 -5.06
C THR A 204 10.84 -4.42 -5.35
N SER A 205 11.73 -5.41 -5.31
CA SER A 205 11.35 -6.82 -5.45
C SER A 205 12.26 -7.77 -4.66
N LEU A 206 11.64 -8.88 -4.22
CA LEU A 206 12.32 -10.02 -3.58
C LEU A 206 12.68 -11.12 -4.62
N LYS A 207 12.66 -10.83 -5.93
CA LYS A 207 12.77 -11.85 -7.00
C LYS A 207 14.08 -12.61 -7.01
N ASP A 208 15.17 -12.03 -6.54
CA ASP A 208 16.49 -12.65 -6.49
C ASP A 208 16.93 -13.05 -5.06
N GLY A 209 15.98 -13.04 -4.10
CA GLY A 209 16.18 -13.59 -2.75
C GLY A 209 16.42 -12.55 -1.66
N ASP A 210 16.64 -11.28 -2.00
CA ASP A 210 16.72 -10.15 -1.08
C ASP A 210 15.83 -9.00 -1.56
N LEU A 211 15.60 -8.01 -0.69
CA LEU A 211 14.80 -6.83 -1.03
C LEU A 211 15.67 -5.80 -1.72
N ASP A 212 15.66 -5.82 -3.04
CA ASP A 212 16.46 -4.97 -3.89
C ASP A 212 15.62 -4.05 -4.78
N ILE A 213 16.24 -2.99 -5.26
CA ILE A 213 15.68 -2.05 -6.22
C ILE A 213 15.98 -2.50 -7.64
N TYR A 214 14.97 -2.46 -8.47
CA TYR A 214 15.01 -2.81 -9.89
C TYR A 214 14.45 -1.67 -10.74
N THR A 215 14.85 -1.65 -12.01
CA THR A 215 14.17 -0.88 -13.05
C THR A 215 13.64 -1.81 -14.14
N MET A 216 12.59 -1.39 -14.83
CA MET A 216 12.08 -2.01 -16.05
C MET A 216 11.54 -0.94 -16.99
N ASN A 217 11.35 -1.28 -18.26
CA ASN A 217 10.57 -0.44 -19.16
C ASN A 217 9.11 -0.34 -18.67
N ALA A 218 8.40 0.72 -19.04
CA ALA A 218 7.00 0.95 -18.63
C ALA A 218 6.03 -0.15 -19.14
N ASP A 219 6.44 -0.97 -20.10
CA ASP A 219 5.69 -2.14 -20.59
C ASP A 219 5.99 -3.44 -19.84
N GLY A 220 6.92 -3.43 -18.86
CA GLY A 220 7.35 -4.57 -18.05
C GLY A 220 8.56 -5.33 -18.60
N THR A 221 9.17 -4.89 -19.70
CA THR A 221 10.37 -5.51 -20.31
C THR A 221 11.66 -4.93 -19.73
N ASN A 222 12.82 -5.53 -20.06
CA ASN A 222 14.15 -5.06 -19.75
C ASN A 222 14.37 -4.79 -18.24
N VAL A 223 14.10 -5.79 -17.41
CA VAL A 223 14.27 -5.71 -15.96
C VAL A 223 15.76 -5.73 -15.61
N LYS A 224 16.21 -4.73 -14.83
CA LYS A 224 17.58 -4.60 -14.35
C LYS A 224 17.59 -4.41 -12.84
N GLN A 225 18.41 -5.17 -12.11
CA GLN A 225 18.69 -4.96 -10.69
C GLN A 225 19.68 -3.81 -10.50
N LEU A 226 19.43 -2.94 -9.54
CA LEU A 226 20.25 -1.75 -9.24
C LEU A 226 21.00 -1.88 -7.92
N THR A 227 20.44 -2.56 -6.92
CA THR A 227 21.07 -2.77 -5.60
C THR A 227 21.36 -4.25 -5.35
N HIS A 228 22.35 -4.56 -4.50
CA HIS A 228 22.85 -5.92 -4.26
C HIS A 228 23.35 -6.13 -2.83
N ALA A 229 23.27 -5.11 -1.96
CA ALA A 229 23.73 -5.22 -0.58
C ALA A 229 22.77 -6.09 0.23
N LEU A 230 23.31 -6.92 1.13
CA LEU A 230 22.45 -7.66 2.06
C LEU A 230 21.62 -6.69 2.90
N GLY A 231 20.31 -6.79 2.81
CA GLY A 231 19.41 -5.94 3.59
C GLY A 231 18.17 -5.51 2.82
N TYR A 232 17.52 -4.50 3.34
CA TYR A 232 16.35 -3.90 2.72
C TYR A 232 16.77 -2.68 1.91
N ASP A 233 16.46 -2.70 0.63
CA ASP A 233 16.47 -1.54 -0.27
C ASP A 233 15.08 -1.38 -0.87
N GLY A 234 14.39 -0.25 -0.62
CA GLY A 234 13.03 -0.10 -1.12
C GLY A 234 12.47 1.32 -1.07
N GLY A 235 11.22 1.46 -1.55
CA GLY A 235 10.55 2.75 -1.68
C GLY A 235 11.30 3.74 -2.57
N PRO A 236 11.76 3.33 -3.76
CA PRO A 236 12.56 4.18 -4.61
C PRO A 236 11.72 5.30 -5.27
N TRP A 237 12.34 6.45 -5.49
CA TRP A 237 11.70 7.58 -6.16
C TRP A 237 12.66 8.33 -7.07
N TRP A 238 12.26 8.57 -8.32
CA TRP A 238 13.05 9.33 -9.29
C TRP A 238 13.18 10.79 -8.93
N SER A 239 14.37 11.40 -9.16
CA SER A 239 14.50 12.86 -9.21
C SER A 239 13.72 13.42 -10.41
N PRO A 240 13.26 14.70 -10.34
CA PRO A 240 12.47 15.31 -11.42
C PRO A 240 13.18 15.33 -12.79
N ASP A 241 14.50 15.34 -12.79
CA ASP A 241 15.33 15.28 -14.01
C ASP A 241 15.61 13.83 -14.48
N GLY A 242 15.17 12.82 -13.72
CA GLY A 242 15.36 11.41 -14.03
C GLY A 242 16.79 10.89 -13.91
N THR A 243 17.72 11.68 -13.36
CA THR A 243 19.14 11.31 -13.26
C THR A 243 19.50 10.56 -11.98
N LYS A 244 18.66 10.67 -10.94
CA LYS A 244 18.89 10.05 -9.64
C LYS A 244 17.66 9.32 -9.13
N ILE A 245 17.90 8.42 -8.16
CA ILE A 245 16.87 7.69 -7.40
C ILE A 245 17.18 7.89 -5.91
N VAL A 246 16.21 8.37 -5.13
CA VAL A 246 16.24 8.32 -3.67
C VAL A 246 15.48 7.09 -3.21
N TYR A 247 15.91 6.46 -2.13
CA TYR A 247 15.28 5.27 -1.57
C TYR A 247 15.57 5.17 -0.07
N ARG A 248 14.88 4.27 0.63
CA ARG A 248 15.20 3.92 2.02
C ARG A 248 15.92 2.59 2.06
N ALA A 249 16.89 2.46 2.97
CA ALA A 249 17.65 1.23 3.12
C ALA A 249 18.00 0.92 4.57
N PHE A 250 18.18 -0.38 4.81
CA PHE A 250 18.79 -0.91 6.02
C PHE A 250 19.73 -2.05 5.65
N HIS A 251 21.02 -1.85 5.81
CA HIS A 251 22.06 -2.85 5.56
C HIS A 251 22.61 -3.35 6.90
N PRO A 252 22.17 -4.53 7.39
CA PRO A 252 22.60 -5.06 8.68
C PRO A 252 24.08 -5.45 8.65
N THR A 253 24.87 -4.97 9.61
CA THR A 253 26.29 -5.27 9.74
C THR A 253 26.62 -6.12 10.96
N SER A 254 25.83 -6.02 12.05
CA SER A 254 26.05 -6.86 13.22
C SER A 254 25.54 -8.29 13.01
N PRO A 255 26.20 -9.32 13.59
CA PRO A 255 25.70 -10.71 13.49
C PRO A 255 24.25 -10.86 13.96
N LYS A 256 23.85 -10.10 14.98
CA LYS A 256 22.48 -10.09 15.52
C LYS A 256 21.49 -9.53 14.50
N ASP A 257 21.77 -8.37 13.91
CA ASP A 257 20.86 -7.72 12.94
C ASP A 257 20.77 -8.56 11.65
N ILE A 258 21.88 -9.18 11.21
CA ILE A 258 21.90 -10.11 10.06
C ILE A 258 21.01 -11.32 10.34
N ALA A 259 21.11 -11.92 11.54
CA ALA A 259 20.29 -13.07 11.91
C ALA A 259 18.79 -12.71 12.00
N ASP A 260 18.44 -11.57 12.61
CA ASP A 260 17.06 -11.08 12.69
C ASP A 260 16.49 -10.82 11.28
N TYR A 261 17.23 -10.10 10.43
CA TYR A 261 16.83 -9.81 9.06
C TYR A 261 16.54 -11.10 8.26
N LYS A 262 17.51 -12.04 8.23
CA LYS A 262 17.35 -13.31 7.51
C LYS A 262 16.20 -14.16 8.06
N SER A 263 16.02 -14.19 9.40
CA SER A 263 14.94 -14.94 10.04
C SER A 263 13.57 -14.37 9.69
N LEU A 264 13.43 -13.05 9.64
CA LEU A 264 12.19 -12.38 9.25
C LEU A 264 11.92 -12.56 7.75
N LEU A 265 12.93 -12.39 6.91
CA LEU A 265 12.82 -12.51 5.45
C LEU A 265 12.37 -13.92 5.05
N ALA A 266 12.88 -14.98 5.70
CA ALA A 266 12.43 -16.35 5.49
C ALA A 266 10.93 -16.56 5.81
N GLN A 267 10.34 -15.67 6.62
CA GLN A 267 8.91 -15.64 6.95
C GLN A 267 8.13 -14.62 6.12
N ARG A 268 8.76 -14.03 5.10
CA ARG A 268 8.22 -12.90 4.31
C ARG A 268 7.83 -11.70 5.19
N LEU A 269 8.69 -11.36 6.13
CA LEU A 269 8.57 -10.21 7.01
C LEU A 269 9.83 -9.36 6.95
N VAL A 270 9.70 -8.08 7.27
CA VAL A 270 10.82 -7.15 7.46
C VAL A 270 10.53 -6.21 8.63
N ARG A 271 11.57 -5.82 9.36
CA ARG A 271 11.48 -4.88 10.49
C ARG A 271 11.92 -3.47 10.03
N PRO A 272 10.98 -2.52 9.93
CA PRO A 272 11.29 -1.19 9.39
C PRO A 272 11.69 -0.18 10.48
N ASN A 273 12.60 -0.53 11.38
CA ASN A 273 12.93 0.32 12.54
C ASN A 273 14.28 1.05 12.49
N LYS A 274 15.10 0.77 11.48
CA LYS A 274 16.44 1.35 11.29
C LYS A 274 16.67 1.66 9.82
N MET A 275 15.78 2.43 9.23
CA MET A 275 15.89 2.76 7.80
C MET A 275 16.38 4.17 7.64
N ASP A 276 17.43 4.35 6.86
CA ASP A 276 17.95 5.63 6.43
C ASP A 276 17.66 5.89 4.97
N LEU A 277 17.70 7.17 4.57
CA LEU A 277 17.61 7.54 3.17
C LEU A 277 18.95 7.38 2.48
N TRP A 278 18.88 6.86 1.28
CA TRP A 278 19.98 6.67 0.36
C TRP A 278 19.66 7.28 -1.00
N ALA A 279 20.70 7.59 -1.76
CA ALA A 279 20.54 7.99 -3.16
C ALA A 279 21.55 7.27 -4.05
N MET A 280 21.20 7.14 -5.32
CA MET A 280 22.06 6.59 -6.37
C MET A 280 21.79 7.29 -7.71
N ASN A 281 22.68 7.11 -8.67
CA ASN A 281 22.39 7.45 -10.05
C ASN A 281 21.30 6.54 -10.63
N ALA A 282 20.64 6.99 -11.68
CA ALA A 282 19.56 6.25 -12.36
C ALA A 282 19.97 4.88 -12.94
N ASP A 283 21.25 4.62 -13.07
CA ASP A 283 21.82 3.35 -13.53
C ASP A 283 22.21 2.39 -12.40
N GLY A 284 22.07 2.83 -11.12
CA GLY A 284 22.42 2.09 -9.91
C GLY A 284 23.82 2.39 -9.37
N SER A 285 24.61 3.22 -10.03
CA SER A 285 25.94 3.63 -9.57
C SER A 285 25.86 4.73 -8.50
N ASP A 286 27.00 5.03 -7.82
CA ASP A 286 27.15 6.10 -6.82
C ASP A 286 26.12 6.01 -5.68
N GLN A 287 25.95 4.81 -5.11
CA GLN A 287 25.07 4.59 -3.96
C GLN A 287 25.66 5.23 -2.72
N ARG A 288 24.91 6.10 -2.06
CA ARG A 288 25.36 6.80 -0.86
C ARG A 288 24.24 7.01 0.14
N GLN A 289 24.55 6.90 1.41
CA GLN A 289 23.65 7.21 2.50
C GLN A 289 23.51 8.73 2.64
N ILE A 290 22.27 9.21 2.79
CA ILE A 290 21.93 10.64 2.98
C ILE A 290 21.70 10.94 4.46
N THR A 291 20.96 10.06 5.16
CA THR A 291 20.62 10.29 6.58
C THR A 291 21.33 9.32 7.50
N HIS A 292 21.56 9.76 8.75
CA HIS A 292 22.12 8.98 9.86
C HIS A 292 21.32 9.28 11.14
N LEU A 293 19.99 9.20 11.05
CA LEU A 293 19.09 9.69 12.08
C LEU A 293 18.85 8.70 13.23
N GLY A 294 19.15 7.42 13.03
CA GLY A 294 19.00 6.39 14.06
C GLY A 294 17.57 5.90 14.29
N GLY A 295 16.59 6.50 13.62
CA GLY A 295 15.19 6.08 13.61
C GLY A 295 14.82 5.34 12.31
N ALA A 296 13.52 5.27 12.05
CA ALA A 296 12.99 4.83 10.77
C ALA A 296 12.68 6.05 9.90
N SER A 297 13.24 6.10 8.69
CA SER A 297 12.95 7.12 7.68
C SER A 297 12.38 6.43 6.45
N PHE A 298 11.22 6.87 5.94
CA PHE A 298 10.58 6.24 4.78
C PHE A 298 9.72 7.20 3.96
N GLY A 299 9.21 6.69 2.80
CA GLY A 299 8.39 7.45 1.86
C GLY A 299 9.11 8.67 1.27
N PRO A 300 10.40 8.57 0.88
CA PRO A 300 11.08 9.72 0.30
C PRO A 300 10.52 10.04 -1.08
N SER A 301 10.38 11.34 -1.35
CA SER A 301 10.17 11.86 -2.71
C SER A 301 10.91 13.20 -2.88
N TRP A 302 11.10 13.63 -4.12
CA TRP A 302 11.79 14.90 -4.38
C TRP A 302 10.80 16.06 -4.40
N THR A 303 11.26 17.25 -4.01
CA THR A 303 10.56 18.48 -4.36
C THR A 303 10.55 18.63 -5.89
N PRO A 304 9.50 19.25 -6.48
CA PRO A 304 9.39 19.37 -7.94
C PRO A 304 10.55 20.11 -8.61
N ASP A 305 11.24 20.99 -7.89
CA ASP A 305 12.44 21.69 -8.35
C ASP A 305 13.73 20.86 -8.20
N GLY A 306 13.64 19.64 -7.63
CA GLY A 306 14.77 18.74 -7.44
C GLY A 306 15.78 19.15 -6.37
N LYS A 307 15.52 20.20 -5.59
CA LYS A 307 16.51 20.75 -4.65
C LYS A 307 16.49 20.07 -3.30
N LYS A 308 15.34 19.54 -2.88
CA LYS A 308 15.18 18.86 -1.58
C LYS A 308 14.49 17.52 -1.74
N ILE A 309 14.59 16.70 -0.69
CA ILE A 309 13.89 15.43 -0.51
C ILE A 309 12.92 15.64 0.63
N VAL A 310 11.63 15.29 0.43
CA VAL A 310 10.61 15.21 1.48
C VAL A 310 10.46 13.76 1.89
N PHE A 311 10.33 13.49 3.18
CA PHE A 311 10.23 12.14 3.73
C PHE A 311 9.57 12.15 5.11
N SER A 312 9.27 10.96 5.66
CA SER A 312 8.76 10.78 7.01
C SER A 312 9.79 10.13 7.90
N SER A 313 9.91 10.58 9.15
CA SER A 313 10.81 9.96 10.13
C SER A 313 10.29 10.08 11.56
N ASN A 314 10.68 9.10 12.39
CA ASN A 314 10.42 9.10 13.83
C ASN A 314 11.69 9.29 14.68
N TYR A 315 12.79 9.74 14.08
CA TYR A 315 14.10 9.81 14.75
C TYR A 315 14.10 10.67 16.04
N HIS A 316 13.20 11.64 16.11
CA HIS A 316 13.11 12.63 17.20
C HIS A 316 12.08 12.24 18.27
N THR A 317 11.42 11.10 18.13
CA THR A 317 10.38 10.62 19.06
C THR A 317 10.72 9.24 19.61
N ASP A 318 10.04 8.81 20.68
CA ASP A 318 10.13 7.42 21.13
C ASP A 318 9.51 6.51 20.04
N PRO A 319 10.27 5.55 19.47
CA PRO A 319 9.75 4.64 18.46
C PRO A 319 8.51 3.85 18.87
N LYS A 320 8.26 3.70 20.18
CA LYS A 320 7.08 3.03 20.72
C LYS A 320 5.79 3.84 20.56
N LEU A 321 5.90 5.16 20.39
CA LEU A 321 4.75 6.03 20.24
C LEU A 321 4.18 6.01 18.80
N GLY A 322 4.92 5.48 17.83
CA GLY A 322 4.50 5.44 16.42
C GLY A 322 4.32 6.82 15.80
N ASN A 323 4.89 7.87 16.42
CA ASN A 323 4.86 9.22 15.89
C ASN A 323 5.93 9.39 14.82
N PHE A 324 5.49 9.71 13.62
CA PHE A 324 6.33 10.11 12.49
C PHE A 324 5.92 11.50 12.06
N ASP A 325 6.88 12.33 11.73
CA ASP A 325 6.64 13.62 11.11
C ASP A 325 7.25 13.71 9.71
N VAL A 326 6.75 14.65 8.93
CA VAL A 326 7.28 14.98 7.62
C VAL A 326 8.47 15.93 7.77
N PHE A 327 9.54 15.64 7.02
CA PHE A 327 10.78 16.42 6.97
C PHE A 327 11.18 16.77 5.55
N LEU A 328 11.97 17.81 5.41
CA LEU A 328 12.76 18.16 4.23
C LEU A 328 14.25 18.02 4.56
N ILE A 329 15.04 17.61 3.56
CA ILE A 329 16.50 17.53 3.65
C ILE A 329 17.12 17.83 2.28
N ASN A 330 18.32 18.39 2.25
CA ASN A 330 19.08 18.51 1.01
C ASN A 330 19.60 17.14 0.55
N PRO A 331 19.81 16.91 -0.75
CA PRO A 331 20.35 15.64 -1.24
C PRO A 331 21.73 15.26 -0.69
N ASP A 332 22.50 16.22 -0.18
CA ASP A 332 23.80 16.01 0.46
C ASP A 332 23.69 15.65 1.96
N GLY A 333 22.48 15.56 2.51
CA GLY A 333 22.22 15.24 3.93
C GLY A 333 22.22 16.45 4.87
N THR A 334 22.42 17.65 4.35
CA THR A 334 22.37 18.89 5.15
C THR A 334 20.96 19.51 5.16
N GLY A 335 20.74 20.52 6.02
CA GLY A 335 19.51 21.32 5.98
C GLY A 335 18.24 20.55 6.34
N LEU A 336 18.33 19.60 7.28
CA LEU A 336 17.18 18.87 7.82
C LEU A 336 16.20 19.86 8.47
N GLU A 337 14.94 19.82 8.05
CA GLU A 337 13.87 20.70 8.50
C GLU A 337 12.59 19.91 8.74
N GLN A 338 11.98 20.07 9.92
CA GLN A 338 10.70 19.47 10.27
C GLN A 338 9.53 20.28 9.71
N ILE A 339 8.58 19.63 9.05
CA ILE A 339 7.43 20.26 8.38
C ILE A 339 6.14 20.06 9.16
N THR A 340 5.88 18.83 9.65
CA THR A 340 4.73 18.56 10.52
C THR A 340 5.18 18.39 11.96
N THR A 341 4.30 18.76 12.90
CA THR A 341 4.59 18.74 14.34
C THR A 341 3.45 18.15 15.15
N ASN A 342 2.49 17.50 14.49
CA ASN A 342 1.37 16.87 15.16
C ASN A 342 1.87 15.64 15.94
N PRO A 343 1.38 15.37 17.18
CA PRO A 343 1.89 14.27 18.02
C PRO A 343 1.41 12.88 17.58
N THR A 344 0.98 12.72 16.33
CA THR A 344 0.54 11.45 15.74
C THR A 344 1.31 11.16 14.46
N PHE A 345 1.02 10.04 13.82
CA PHE A 345 1.65 9.66 12.56
C PHE A 345 1.32 10.63 11.44
N ASP A 346 2.35 11.17 10.79
CA ASP A 346 2.32 11.89 9.52
C ASP A 346 3.31 11.22 8.55
N GLY A 347 2.82 10.69 7.43
CA GLY A 347 3.67 9.88 6.54
C GLY A 347 3.29 9.91 5.07
N PHE A 348 4.18 9.37 4.23
CA PHE A 348 4.02 9.28 2.78
C PHE A 348 3.75 10.65 2.10
N PRO A 349 4.62 11.64 2.34
CA PRO A 349 4.44 12.96 1.76
C PRO A 349 4.76 12.97 0.27
N MET A 350 3.98 13.73 -0.49
CA MET A 350 4.26 14.01 -1.91
C MET A 350 3.85 15.43 -2.26
N PHE A 351 4.73 16.15 -2.96
CA PHE A 351 4.38 17.42 -3.57
C PHE A 351 3.53 17.23 -4.83
N SER A 352 2.61 18.17 -5.07
CA SER A 352 1.98 18.26 -6.39
C SER A 352 3.03 18.60 -7.46
N PRO A 353 2.88 18.13 -8.71
CA PRO A 353 3.83 18.44 -9.79
C PRO A 353 4.09 19.94 -9.99
N ASP A 354 3.12 20.80 -9.70
CA ASP A 354 3.24 22.26 -9.78
C ASP A 354 3.90 22.91 -8.53
N GLY A 355 4.26 22.10 -7.52
CA GLY A 355 4.91 22.54 -6.28
C GLY A 355 4.03 23.34 -5.31
N LYS A 356 2.73 23.48 -5.58
CA LYS A 356 1.85 24.34 -4.79
C LYS A 356 1.15 23.63 -3.63
N LYS A 357 1.18 22.32 -3.60
CA LYS A 357 0.50 21.53 -2.58
C LYS A 357 1.38 20.40 -2.08
N LEU A 358 1.16 20.03 -0.81
CA LEU A 358 1.67 18.81 -0.18
C LEU A 358 0.50 17.93 0.18
N VAL A 359 0.57 16.64 -0.12
CA VAL A 359 -0.35 15.60 0.36
C VAL A 359 0.42 14.65 1.28
N TRP A 360 -0.24 14.16 2.34
CA TRP A 360 0.34 13.14 3.23
C TRP A 360 -0.78 12.31 3.90
N ALA A 361 -0.42 11.19 4.49
CA ALA A 361 -1.30 10.39 5.35
C ALA A 361 -1.08 10.77 6.81
N SER A 362 -2.15 10.88 7.59
CA SER A 362 -2.07 11.30 8.99
C SER A 362 -3.10 10.59 9.87
N ASN A 363 -2.72 10.36 11.13
CA ASN A 363 -3.63 9.89 12.17
C ASN A 363 -4.20 11.04 13.01
N ARG A 364 -3.97 12.30 12.63
CA ARG A 364 -4.63 13.44 13.29
C ARG A 364 -6.15 13.34 13.13
N LEU A 365 -6.91 13.70 14.13
CA LEU A 365 -8.38 13.70 14.13
C LEU A 365 -9.05 12.33 13.96
N VAL A 366 -8.32 11.22 14.07
CA VAL A 366 -8.92 9.88 14.03
C VAL A 366 -9.79 9.62 15.25
N LYS A 367 -10.85 8.83 15.05
CA LYS A 367 -11.81 8.46 16.10
C LYS A 367 -11.64 7.03 16.58
N ASN A 368 -11.09 6.19 15.73
CA ASN A 368 -10.90 4.77 16.03
C ASN A 368 -9.42 4.37 15.88
N PRO A 369 -8.95 3.36 16.63
CA PRO A 369 -7.63 2.80 16.44
C PRO A 369 -7.43 2.33 14.98
N HIS A 370 -6.21 2.49 14.48
CA HIS A 370 -5.81 2.10 13.12
C HIS A 370 -6.44 2.91 11.97
N GLU A 371 -7.14 3.99 12.26
CA GLU A 371 -7.53 4.93 11.20
C GLU A 371 -6.32 5.73 10.75
N THR A 372 -6.23 5.96 9.44
CA THR A 372 -5.30 6.89 8.81
C THR A 372 -6.05 7.60 7.70
N ASN A 373 -5.87 8.91 7.59
CA ASN A 373 -6.58 9.70 6.60
C ASN A 373 -5.62 10.49 5.71
N VAL A 374 -6.06 10.79 4.49
CA VAL A 374 -5.32 11.62 3.54
C VAL A 374 -5.60 13.09 3.85
N PHE A 375 -4.53 13.87 3.98
CA PHE A 375 -4.54 15.32 4.15
C PHE A 375 -3.83 16.00 2.98
N ILE A 376 -4.26 17.21 2.68
CA ILE A 376 -3.65 18.07 1.67
C ILE A 376 -3.54 19.50 2.23
N ALA A 377 -2.46 20.19 1.89
CA ALA A 377 -2.25 21.59 2.25
C ALA A 377 -1.76 22.39 1.05
N ASP A 378 -1.99 23.70 1.07
CA ASP A 378 -1.27 24.64 0.23
C ASP A 378 0.14 24.82 0.78
N TRP A 379 1.14 24.73 -0.10
CA TRP A 379 2.56 24.88 0.25
C TRP A 379 2.98 26.34 0.23
N ARG A 380 3.72 26.77 1.26
CA ARG A 380 4.38 28.06 1.38
C ARG A 380 5.90 27.87 1.37
N ASN A 381 6.60 28.61 0.52
CA ASN A 381 8.07 28.61 0.46
C ASN A 381 8.70 29.38 1.62
#